data_c7c13d1c32f236600091b139006a99d5
#
_entry.id   c7c13d1c32f236600091b139006a99d5
#
_cell.length_a   1.000
_cell.length_b   1.000
_cell.length_c   1.000
_cell.angle_alpha   90.00
_cell.angle_beta   90.00
_cell.angle_gamma   90.00
#
_symmetry.space_group_name_H-M   'P 1'
#
loop_
_entity.id
_entity.type
_entity.pdbx_description
1 polymer ?
#
loop_
_entity_poly.entity_id
_entity_poly.type
_entity_poly.pdbx_seq_one_letter_code
_entity_poly.pdbx_strand_id
1 'polypeptide(L)'
;ASTCGNMQLYSLIVTQDRALREALSPCHFNQPMVVEAPCLVTVCADVHRFTMWCEQRDADPAYDNFAWFLNAATDALLAAQNLAVEAEMHGLGICYLGTTLYTAERIAKILELPKGVVPLTTIVMGYPDESPELTDRLPLEAVVHYEKYTDYTAAEIDELWAEKEESELTRRLLAENGLDNLAKIFTRNRYRREDNLAISRSYFELLREKGFFNQ
;
A
#
# COMPACT_ATOMS: atom_id res chain seq x y z
N ALA A 1 -17.82 0.67 0.55
CA ALA A 1 -16.76 1.57 1.06
C ALA A 1 -17.24 3.02 1.03
N SER A 2 -16.76 3.83 1.98
CA SER A 2 -16.97 5.28 1.93
C SER A 2 -16.18 5.88 0.77
N THR A 3 -16.64 7.01 0.22
CA THR A 3 -16.03 7.69 -0.91
C THR A 3 -16.29 9.19 -0.85
N CYS A 4 -15.33 10.00 -1.27
CA CYS A 4 -15.44 11.44 -1.31
C CYS A 4 -16.53 11.86 -2.30
N GLY A 5 -17.53 12.63 -1.83
CA GLY A 5 -18.62 13.16 -2.67
C GLY A 5 -19.36 12.11 -3.52
N ASN A 6 -19.34 10.85 -3.14
CA ASN A 6 -19.87 9.70 -3.90
C ASN A 6 -19.23 9.54 -5.30
N MET A 7 -18.04 10.06 -5.52
CA MET A 7 -17.36 10.06 -6.83
C MET A 7 -16.67 8.72 -7.14
N GLN A 8 -16.36 7.92 -6.11
CA GLN A 8 -15.64 6.63 -6.25
C GLN A 8 -14.33 6.79 -7.03
N LEU A 9 -13.43 7.63 -6.49
CA LEU A 9 -12.15 8.02 -7.13
C LEU A 9 -11.11 6.91 -7.06
N TYR A 10 -11.50 5.68 -7.39
CA TYR A 10 -10.62 4.52 -7.41
C TYR A 10 -10.95 3.56 -8.55
N SER A 11 -9.97 2.79 -8.94
CA SER A 11 -10.12 1.63 -9.82
C SER A 11 -9.43 0.40 -9.23
N LEU A 12 -10.05 -0.75 -9.42
CA LEU A 12 -9.53 -2.06 -9.03
C LEU A 12 -9.24 -2.84 -10.31
N ILE A 13 -7.97 -3.13 -10.58
CA ILE A 13 -7.57 -3.88 -11.76
C ILE A 13 -7.34 -5.32 -11.34
N VAL A 14 -8.26 -6.18 -11.72
CA VAL A 14 -8.22 -7.62 -11.44
C VAL A 14 -7.43 -8.35 -12.50
N THR A 15 -6.30 -8.92 -12.12
CA THR A 15 -5.39 -9.67 -12.99
C THR A 15 -5.47 -11.15 -12.69
N GLN A 16 -6.11 -11.93 -13.56
CA GLN A 16 -6.19 -13.38 -13.50
C GLN A 16 -5.34 -14.06 -14.60
N ASP A 17 -5.04 -13.33 -15.66
CA ASP A 17 -4.16 -13.82 -16.74
C ASP A 17 -2.76 -14.12 -16.19
N ARG A 18 -2.29 -15.36 -16.44
CA ARG A 18 -1.01 -15.85 -15.94
C ARG A 18 0.18 -15.09 -16.53
N ALA A 19 0.14 -14.78 -17.83
CA ALA A 19 1.25 -14.08 -18.49
C ALA A 19 1.39 -12.66 -17.94
N LEU A 20 0.26 -11.99 -17.66
CA LEU A 20 0.28 -10.67 -17.05
C LEU A 20 0.77 -10.71 -15.59
N ARG A 21 0.41 -11.75 -14.81
CA ARG A 21 0.96 -11.95 -13.45
C ARG A 21 2.47 -12.21 -13.48
N GLU A 22 2.95 -13.00 -14.44
CA GLU A 22 4.38 -13.24 -14.67
C GLU A 22 5.11 -11.93 -15.05
N ALA A 23 4.49 -11.06 -15.85
CA ALA A 23 5.05 -9.75 -16.18
C ALA A 23 5.10 -8.78 -14.99
N LEU A 24 4.13 -8.87 -14.07
CA LEU A 24 4.08 -8.10 -12.82
C LEU A 24 5.00 -8.65 -11.73
N SER A 25 5.36 -9.93 -11.75
CA SER A 25 6.15 -10.59 -10.70
C SER A 25 7.46 -9.87 -10.37
N PRO A 26 8.27 -9.40 -11.33
CA PRO A 26 9.47 -8.61 -11.03
C PRO A 26 9.18 -7.28 -10.34
N CYS A 27 7.99 -6.72 -10.52
CA CYS A 27 7.56 -5.51 -9.79
C CYS A 27 7.32 -5.77 -8.31
N HIS A 28 7.12 -7.01 -7.94
CA HIS A 28 6.90 -7.47 -6.57
C HIS A 28 8.07 -8.35 -6.08
N PHE A 29 9.29 -8.10 -6.59
CA PHE A 29 10.53 -8.80 -6.20
C PHE A 29 10.47 -10.32 -6.37
N ASN A 30 9.71 -10.78 -7.36
CA ASN A 30 9.47 -12.19 -7.67
C ASN A 30 8.93 -13.00 -6.46
N GLN A 31 8.10 -12.39 -5.63
CA GLN A 31 7.43 -13.11 -4.55
C GLN A 31 6.54 -14.21 -5.16
N PRO A 32 6.68 -15.49 -4.74
CA PRO A 32 6.02 -16.63 -5.39
C PRO A 32 4.49 -16.46 -5.49
N MET A 33 3.88 -15.91 -4.44
CA MET A 33 2.43 -15.69 -4.37
C MET A 33 1.87 -14.83 -5.52
N VAL A 34 2.69 -14.00 -6.16
CA VAL A 34 2.25 -13.16 -7.29
C VAL A 34 1.85 -14.00 -8.51
N VAL A 35 2.53 -15.12 -8.70
CA VAL A 35 2.26 -16.04 -9.84
C VAL A 35 1.40 -17.23 -9.41
N GLU A 36 1.57 -17.71 -8.19
CA GLU A 36 0.88 -18.89 -7.65
C GLU A 36 -0.58 -18.60 -7.32
N ALA A 37 -0.87 -17.43 -6.73
CA ALA A 37 -2.26 -17.08 -6.45
C ALA A 37 -3.07 -16.86 -7.76
N PRO A 38 -4.36 -17.23 -7.75
CA PRO A 38 -5.21 -17.12 -8.95
C PRO A 38 -5.53 -15.67 -9.34
N CYS A 39 -5.37 -14.72 -8.42
CA CYS A 39 -5.82 -13.35 -8.63
C CYS A 39 -4.92 -12.32 -7.95
N LEU A 40 -4.59 -11.26 -8.69
CA LEU A 40 -4.05 -10.01 -8.16
C LEU A 40 -5.09 -8.92 -8.34
N VAL A 41 -5.20 -8.03 -7.36
CA VAL A 41 -6.02 -6.81 -7.46
C VAL A 41 -5.11 -5.61 -7.25
N THR A 42 -4.75 -4.91 -8.34
CA THR A 42 -4.02 -3.64 -8.23
C THR A 42 -5.01 -2.53 -7.94
N VAL A 43 -4.85 -1.89 -6.81
CA VAL A 43 -5.68 -0.81 -6.29
C VAL A 43 -5.10 0.52 -6.72
N CYS A 44 -5.88 1.32 -7.44
CA CYS A 44 -5.42 2.59 -8.01
C CYS A 44 -6.25 3.76 -7.48
N ALA A 45 -5.58 4.88 -7.17
CA ALA A 45 -6.21 6.20 -7.15
C ALA A 45 -6.59 6.56 -8.58
N ASP A 46 -7.82 6.99 -8.82
CA ASP A 46 -8.37 7.24 -10.15
C ASP A 46 -9.27 8.45 -10.15
N VAL A 47 -8.78 9.57 -10.67
CA VAL A 47 -9.57 10.77 -10.95
C VAL A 47 -9.94 10.87 -12.44
N HIS A 48 -9.37 10.00 -13.29
CA HIS A 48 -9.53 10.02 -14.72
C HIS A 48 -10.99 9.86 -15.17
N ARG A 49 -11.66 8.83 -14.66
CA ARG A 49 -13.06 8.55 -14.98
C ARG A 49 -13.98 9.74 -14.68
N PHE A 50 -13.78 10.38 -13.53
CA PHE A 50 -14.57 11.53 -13.12
C PHE A 50 -14.23 12.77 -13.95
N THR A 51 -12.97 12.99 -14.27
CA THR A 51 -12.51 14.05 -15.17
C THR A 51 -13.16 13.92 -16.55
N MET A 52 -13.12 12.74 -17.16
CA MET A 52 -13.78 12.47 -18.43
C MET A 52 -15.29 12.76 -18.39
N TRP A 53 -15.96 12.41 -17.31
CA TRP A 53 -17.38 12.72 -17.15
C TRP A 53 -17.64 14.23 -17.09
N CYS A 54 -16.81 14.99 -16.38
CA CYS A 54 -16.90 16.46 -16.35
C CYS A 54 -16.72 17.06 -17.74
N GLU A 55 -15.67 16.65 -18.47
CA GLU A 55 -15.38 17.12 -19.83
C GLU A 55 -16.55 16.85 -20.79
N GLN A 56 -17.20 15.68 -20.71
CA GLN A 56 -18.38 15.35 -21.51
C GLN A 56 -19.61 16.19 -21.15
N ARG A 57 -19.57 17.00 -20.11
CA ARG A 57 -20.65 17.88 -19.64
C ARG A 57 -20.26 19.36 -19.72
N ASP A 58 -19.18 19.67 -20.46
CA ASP A 58 -18.63 21.03 -20.58
C ASP A 58 -18.33 21.67 -19.21
N ALA A 59 -18.00 20.81 -18.21
CA ALA A 59 -17.53 21.23 -16.91
C ALA A 59 -16.01 21.25 -16.87
N ASP A 60 -15.43 22.24 -16.19
CA ASP A 60 -14.00 22.41 -16.06
C ASP A 60 -13.45 21.66 -14.83
N PRO A 61 -12.86 20.46 -14.99
CA PRO A 61 -12.39 19.66 -13.86
C PRO A 61 -11.08 20.20 -13.30
N ALA A 62 -10.96 20.19 -11.96
CA ALA A 62 -9.77 20.62 -11.23
C ALA A 62 -9.28 19.53 -10.27
N TYR A 63 -9.21 18.27 -10.76
CA TYR A 63 -8.85 17.09 -9.96
C TYR A 63 -7.41 16.63 -10.17
N ASP A 64 -6.61 17.39 -10.88
CA ASP A 64 -5.24 17.13 -11.31
C ASP A 64 -4.17 17.68 -10.36
N ASN A 65 -4.48 17.78 -9.08
CA ASN A 65 -3.58 18.30 -8.06
C ASN A 65 -3.37 17.31 -6.91
N PHE A 66 -2.41 17.59 -6.04
CA PHE A 66 -2.01 16.68 -4.97
C PHE A 66 -3.11 16.43 -3.92
N ALA A 67 -3.96 17.43 -3.63
CA ALA A 67 -5.07 17.23 -2.69
C ALA A 67 -6.08 16.20 -3.22
N TRP A 68 -6.36 16.23 -4.51
CA TRP A 68 -7.24 15.25 -5.14
C TRP A 68 -6.60 13.88 -5.29
N PHE A 69 -5.28 13.79 -5.47
CA PHE A 69 -4.56 12.52 -5.32
C PHE A 69 -4.79 11.91 -3.93
N LEU A 70 -4.66 12.70 -2.85
CA LEU A 70 -4.89 12.22 -1.48
C LEU A 70 -6.34 11.75 -1.27
N ASN A 71 -7.32 12.48 -1.79
CA ASN A 71 -8.73 12.07 -1.72
C ASN A 71 -8.96 10.74 -2.46
N ALA A 72 -8.43 10.62 -3.68
CA ALA A 72 -8.53 9.39 -4.46
C ALA A 72 -7.79 8.22 -3.80
N ALA A 73 -6.62 8.46 -3.22
CA ALA A 73 -5.88 7.45 -2.47
C ALA A 73 -6.65 6.98 -1.23
N THR A 74 -7.30 7.89 -0.51
CA THR A 74 -8.16 7.55 0.63
C THR A 74 -9.33 6.67 0.20
N ASP A 75 -10.07 7.06 -0.84
CA ASP A 75 -11.18 6.26 -1.39
C ASP A 75 -10.72 4.85 -1.78
N ALA A 76 -9.59 4.76 -2.48
CA ALA A 76 -9.03 3.51 -2.95
C ALA A 76 -8.62 2.57 -1.80
N LEU A 77 -7.95 3.09 -0.77
CA LEU A 77 -7.51 2.28 0.37
C LEU A 77 -8.68 1.83 1.26
N LEU A 78 -9.71 2.66 1.42
CA LEU A 78 -10.94 2.26 2.11
C LEU A 78 -11.67 1.14 1.34
N ALA A 79 -11.72 1.22 0.02
CA ALA A 79 -12.29 0.17 -0.83
C ALA A 79 -11.47 -1.11 -0.76
N ALA A 80 -10.13 -1.01 -0.78
CA ALA A 80 -9.22 -2.12 -0.67
C ALA A 80 -9.37 -2.88 0.66
N GLN A 81 -9.48 -2.15 1.78
CA GLN A 81 -9.67 -2.78 3.09
C GLN A 81 -11.02 -3.49 3.19
N ASN A 82 -12.09 -2.90 2.66
CA ASN A 82 -13.38 -3.58 2.62
C ASN A 82 -13.34 -4.85 1.77
N LEU A 83 -12.66 -4.80 0.60
CA LEU A 83 -12.45 -5.98 -0.24
C LEU A 83 -11.68 -7.08 0.52
N ALA A 84 -10.63 -6.71 1.25
CA ALA A 84 -9.84 -7.65 2.03
C ALA A 84 -10.68 -8.34 3.12
N VAL A 85 -11.44 -7.58 3.90
CA VAL A 85 -12.33 -8.12 4.94
C VAL A 85 -13.39 -9.05 4.34
N GLU A 86 -14.01 -8.64 3.24
CA GLU A 86 -15.01 -9.46 2.54
C GLU A 86 -14.40 -10.76 2.00
N ALA A 87 -13.21 -10.71 1.43
CA ALA A 87 -12.50 -11.90 0.95
C ALA A 87 -12.23 -12.90 2.09
N GLU A 88 -11.73 -12.41 3.22
CA GLU A 88 -11.47 -13.22 4.42
C GLU A 88 -12.75 -13.84 4.99
N MET A 89 -13.86 -13.09 5.00
CA MET A 89 -15.18 -13.62 5.41
C MET A 89 -15.67 -14.78 4.51
N HIS A 90 -15.21 -14.81 3.26
CA HIS A 90 -15.48 -15.92 2.32
C HIS A 90 -14.40 -17.02 2.32
N GLY A 91 -13.48 -17.00 3.29
CA GLY A 91 -12.44 -18.01 3.45
C GLY A 91 -11.27 -17.87 2.47
N LEU A 92 -11.13 -16.72 1.83
CA LEU A 92 -9.96 -16.41 1.00
C LEU A 92 -8.83 -15.85 1.87
N GLY A 93 -7.60 -16.21 1.52
CA GLY A 93 -6.40 -15.55 2.03
C GLY A 93 -6.07 -14.33 1.18
N ILE A 94 -5.55 -13.29 1.83
CA ILE A 94 -5.08 -12.08 1.17
C ILE A 94 -3.68 -11.68 1.64
N CYS A 95 -2.95 -10.99 0.77
CA CYS A 95 -1.71 -10.35 1.16
C CYS A 95 -1.57 -9.00 0.43
N TYR A 96 -1.39 -7.92 1.19
CA TYR A 96 -1.05 -6.61 0.65
C TYR A 96 0.43 -6.54 0.26
N LEU A 97 0.71 -6.16 -0.98
CA LEU A 97 2.07 -5.99 -1.49
C LEU A 97 2.50 -4.52 -1.43
N GLY A 98 3.22 -4.14 -0.38
CA GLY A 98 3.82 -2.80 -0.24
C GLY A 98 4.84 -2.47 -1.33
N THR A 99 5.37 -3.47 -2.00
CA THR A 99 6.28 -3.34 -3.15
C THR A 99 5.69 -2.58 -4.33
N THR A 100 4.36 -2.43 -4.39
CA THR A 100 3.68 -1.63 -5.41
C THR A 100 4.22 -0.19 -5.47
N LEU A 101 4.45 0.45 -4.32
CA LEU A 101 5.00 1.80 -4.27
C LEU A 101 6.43 1.88 -4.82
N TYR A 102 7.22 0.81 -4.66
CA TYR A 102 8.63 0.78 -5.06
C TYR A 102 8.81 0.72 -6.58
N THR A 103 7.82 0.16 -7.27
CA THR A 103 7.87 -0.10 -8.71
C THR A 103 6.63 0.45 -9.43
N ALA A 104 5.96 1.43 -8.84
CA ALA A 104 4.69 1.97 -9.30
C ALA A 104 4.72 2.43 -10.77
N GLU A 105 5.81 3.07 -11.21
CA GLU A 105 6.02 3.47 -12.60
C GLU A 105 5.96 2.28 -13.57
N ARG A 106 6.65 1.19 -13.20
CA ARG A 106 6.67 -0.02 -14.01
C ARG A 106 5.32 -0.73 -14.05
N ILE A 107 4.64 -0.81 -12.90
CA ILE A 107 3.27 -1.34 -12.82
C ILE A 107 2.32 -0.50 -13.67
N ALA A 108 2.41 0.82 -13.60
CA ALA A 108 1.59 1.72 -14.39
C ALA A 108 1.78 1.52 -15.90
N LYS A 109 3.01 1.24 -16.35
CA LYS A 109 3.31 0.92 -17.75
C LYS A 109 2.76 -0.44 -18.18
N ILE A 110 2.96 -1.48 -17.36
CA ILE A 110 2.47 -2.85 -17.65
C ILE A 110 0.93 -2.89 -17.73
N LEU A 111 0.26 -2.16 -16.84
CA LEU A 111 -1.20 -2.09 -16.78
C LEU A 111 -1.79 -0.97 -17.64
N GLU A 112 -0.97 -0.27 -18.43
CA GLU A 112 -1.39 0.80 -19.33
C GLU A 112 -2.24 1.90 -18.67
N LEU A 113 -1.87 2.29 -17.43
CA LEU A 113 -2.64 3.26 -16.67
C LEU A 113 -2.60 4.65 -17.31
N PRO A 114 -3.77 5.28 -17.56
CA PRO A 114 -3.83 6.61 -18.16
C PRO A 114 -3.37 7.72 -17.19
N LYS A 115 -3.36 8.98 -17.64
CA LYS A 115 -3.25 10.14 -16.77
C LYS A 115 -4.38 10.13 -15.75
N GLY A 116 -4.12 10.63 -14.55
CA GLY A 116 -5.09 10.64 -13.44
C GLY A 116 -5.26 9.28 -12.74
N VAL A 117 -4.48 8.25 -13.11
CA VAL A 117 -4.54 6.91 -12.47
C VAL A 117 -3.16 6.49 -11.99
N VAL A 118 -3.05 6.14 -10.70
CA VAL A 118 -1.78 5.77 -10.04
C VAL A 118 -1.98 4.54 -9.15
N PRO A 119 -1.12 3.50 -9.25
CA PRO A 119 -1.22 2.32 -8.40
C PRO A 119 -0.73 2.65 -6.98
N LEU A 120 -1.47 2.20 -5.97
CA LEU A 120 -1.18 2.43 -4.55
C LEU A 120 -0.71 1.17 -3.84
N THR A 121 -1.41 0.07 -4.07
CA THR A 121 -1.09 -1.23 -3.50
C THR A 121 -1.62 -2.34 -4.42
N THR A 122 -1.12 -3.55 -4.22
CA THR A 122 -1.66 -4.75 -4.89
C THR A 122 -2.04 -5.74 -3.81
N ILE A 123 -3.20 -6.38 -3.97
CA ILE A 123 -3.67 -7.44 -3.11
C ILE A 123 -3.54 -8.76 -3.88
N VAL A 124 -2.80 -9.69 -3.33
CA VAL A 124 -2.82 -11.09 -3.77
C VAL A 124 -4.00 -11.77 -3.08
N MET A 125 -4.75 -12.57 -3.83
CA MET A 125 -5.96 -13.21 -3.30
C MET A 125 -6.09 -14.66 -3.83
N GLY A 126 -6.41 -15.57 -2.93
CA GLY A 126 -6.65 -16.99 -3.26
C GLY A 126 -7.08 -17.79 -2.04
N TYR A 127 -7.35 -19.08 -2.23
CA TYR A 127 -7.53 -19.96 -1.08
C TYR A 127 -6.19 -20.18 -0.39
N PRO A 128 -6.11 -19.97 0.94
CA PRO A 128 -4.85 -20.08 1.68
C PRO A 128 -4.39 -21.56 1.74
N ASP A 129 -3.11 -21.78 1.48
CA ASP A 129 -2.44 -23.08 1.65
C ASP A 129 -1.69 -23.15 2.99
N GLU A 130 -1.60 -22.02 3.68
CA GLU A 130 -0.94 -21.88 4.97
C GLU A 130 -1.89 -21.22 5.98
N SER A 131 -1.68 -21.52 7.26
CA SER A 131 -2.34 -20.82 8.37
C SER A 131 -1.26 -20.17 9.26
N PRO A 132 -0.72 -19.02 8.84
CA PRO A 132 0.33 -18.36 9.59
C PRO A 132 -0.19 -17.87 10.96
N GLU A 133 0.70 -17.80 11.92
CA GLU A 133 0.40 -17.16 13.19
C GLU A 133 0.13 -15.66 12.98
N LEU A 134 -0.75 -15.12 13.82
CA LEU A 134 -1.01 -13.68 13.82
C LEU A 134 0.25 -12.92 14.21
N THR A 135 0.59 -11.91 13.42
CA THR A 135 1.69 -11.02 13.77
C THR A 135 1.26 -10.07 14.88
N ASP A 136 2.22 -9.70 15.73
CA ASP A 136 2.04 -8.74 16.81
C ASP A 136 1.55 -7.36 16.32
N ARG A 137 0.92 -6.65 17.24
CA ARG A 137 0.53 -5.23 17.09
C ARG A 137 0.98 -4.48 18.32
N LEU A 138 1.23 -3.18 18.16
CA LEU A 138 1.37 -2.31 19.33
C LEU A 138 0.02 -2.23 20.08
N PRO A 139 0.03 -2.00 21.39
CA PRO A 139 -1.19 -1.83 22.18
C PRO A 139 -1.98 -0.59 21.70
N LEU A 140 -3.28 -0.54 22.01
CA LEU A 140 -4.15 0.53 21.54
C LEU A 140 -3.69 1.92 22.00
N GLU A 141 -3.11 2.00 23.16
CA GLU A 141 -2.55 3.24 23.75
C GLU A 141 -1.44 3.85 22.90
N ALA A 142 -0.79 3.03 22.08
CA ALA A 142 0.23 3.51 21.13
C ALA A 142 -0.36 4.22 19.89
N VAL A 143 -1.64 4.12 19.63
CA VAL A 143 -2.27 4.62 18.40
C VAL A 143 -3.56 5.42 18.67
N VAL A 144 -4.06 5.42 19.90
CA VAL A 144 -5.29 6.13 20.28
C VAL A 144 -4.95 7.28 21.22
N HIS A 145 -5.24 8.49 20.78
CA HIS A 145 -5.13 9.71 21.60
C HIS A 145 -6.52 10.28 21.83
N TYR A 146 -6.77 10.77 23.03
CA TYR A 146 -8.03 11.40 23.39
C TYR A 146 -7.91 12.92 23.29
N GLU A 147 -8.88 13.55 22.64
CA GLU A 147 -9.01 15.00 22.44
C GLU A 147 -7.87 15.63 21.62
N LYS A 148 -6.61 15.32 21.93
CA LYS A 148 -5.40 15.86 21.30
C LYS A 148 -4.33 14.82 21.21
N TYR A 149 -3.44 14.98 20.23
CA TYR A 149 -2.22 14.19 20.17
C TYR A 149 -1.37 14.47 21.41
N THR A 150 -0.95 13.41 22.08
CA THR A 150 0.00 13.45 23.21
C THR A 150 1.30 12.82 22.74
N ASP A 151 2.40 13.55 22.90
CA ASP A 151 3.72 13.02 22.56
C ASP A 151 4.21 12.02 23.63
N TYR A 152 5.14 11.18 23.25
CA TYR A 152 5.64 10.10 24.11
C TYR A 152 6.93 10.49 24.81
N THR A 153 7.06 10.13 26.06
CA THR A 153 8.33 10.11 26.77
C THR A 153 9.16 8.89 26.36
N ALA A 154 10.46 8.91 26.65
CA ALA A 154 11.34 7.76 26.38
C ALA A 154 10.87 6.49 27.11
N ALA A 155 10.40 6.62 28.36
CA ALA A 155 9.90 5.49 29.14
C ALA A 155 8.64 4.86 28.55
N GLU A 156 7.70 5.68 28.04
CA GLU A 156 6.49 5.19 27.37
C GLU A 156 6.84 4.49 26.05
N ILE A 157 7.80 5.00 25.28
CA ILE A 157 8.29 4.32 24.07
C ILE A 157 8.89 2.95 24.42
N ASP A 158 9.73 2.87 25.46
CA ASP A 158 10.32 1.60 25.91
C ASP A 158 9.22 0.59 26.31
N GLU A 159 8.20 1.02 27.04
CA GLU A 159 7.07 0.18 27.45
C GLU A 159 6.24 -0.31 26.24
N LEU A 160 5.89 0.59 25.29
CA LEU A 160 5.10 0.25 24.11
C LEU A 160 5.78 -0.76 23.17
N TRP A 161 7.10 -0.80 23.17
CA TRP A 161 7.86 -1.69 22.28
C TRP A 161 8.43 -2.92 23.00
N ALA A 162 8.33 -3.01 24.34
CA ALA A 162 8.96 -4.04 25.15
C ALA A 162 8.60 -5.47 24.68
N GLU A 163 7.32 -5.80 24.55
CA GLU A 163 6.87 -7.12 24.10
C GLU A 163 7.44 -7.51 22.75
N LYS A 164 7.46 -6.58 21.81
CA LYS A 164 8.00 -6.80 20.48
C LYS A 164 9.51 -7.00 20.49
N GLU A 165 10.23 -6.19 21.26
CA GLU A 165 11.69 -6.28 21.37
C GLU A 165 12.15 -7.54 22.10
N GLU A 166 11.38 -8.02 23.07
CA GLU A 166 11.64 -9.24 23.84
C GLU A 166 11.16 -10.52 23.13
N SER A 167 10.45 -10.42 22.01
CA SER A 167 9.92 -11.58 21.30
C SER A 167 11.02 -12.53 20.78
N GLU A 168 10.70 -13.81 20.67
CA GLU A 168 11.61 -14.81 20.10
C GLU A 168 11.97 -14.49 18.64
N LEU A 169 11.00 -13.98 17.89
CA LEU A 169 11.23 -13.52 16.52
C LEU A 169 12.28 -12.40 16.45
N THR A 170 12.19 -11.42 17.34
CA THR A 170 13.18 -10.33 17.40
C THR A 170 14.56 -10.87 17.77
N ARG A 171 14.68 -11.75 18.77
CA ARG A 171 15.98 -12.36 19.14
C ARG A 171 16.61 -13.10 17.98
N ARG A 172 15.81 -13.87 17.22
CA ARG A 172 16.31 -14.56 16.01
C ARG A 172 16.77 -13.59 14.95
N LEU A 173 15.98 -12.55 14.66
CA LEU A 173 16.33 -11.53 13.67
C LEU A 173 17.63 -10.78 14.04
N LEU A 174 17.84 -10.47 15.31
CA LEU A 174 19.05 -9.83 15.80
C LEU A 174 20.27 -10.72 15.60
N ALA A 175 20.17 -12.01 15.96
CA ALA A 175 21.25 -12.98 15.78
C ALA A 175 21.61 -13.19 14.32
N GLU A 176 20.61 -13.36 13.43
CA GLU A 176 20.81 -13.55 11.99
C GLU A 176 21.47 -12.35 11.31
N ASN A 177 21.23 -11.15 11.79
CA ASN A 177 21.74 -9.91 11.19
C ASN A 177 22.93 -9.29 11.93
N GLY A 178 23.38 -9.86 13.05
CA GLY A 178 24.48 -9.34 13.85
C GLY A 178 24.23 -7.93 14.39
N LEU A 179 22.98 -7.62 14.75
CA LEU A 179 22.54 -6.32 15.27
C LEU A 179 22.09 -6.45 16.73
N ASP A 180 22.11 -5.33 17.44
CA ASP A 180 21.90 -5.24 18.89
C ASP A 180 20.49 -4.77 19.29
N ASN A 181 19.71 -4.23 18.32
CA ASN A 181 18.31 -3.86 18.57
C ASN A 181 17.47 -3.89 17.29
N LEU A 182 16.14 -4.03 17.48
CA LEU A 182 15.17 -4.18 16.39
C LEU A 182 15.09 -2.93 15.50
N ALA A 183 15.19 -1.73 16.05
CA ALA A 183 15.15 -0.49 15.29
C ALA A 183 16.26 -0.40 14.24
N LYS A 184 17.45 -0.97 14.54
CA LYS A 184 18.55 -1.05 13.56
C LYS A 184 18.25 -2.02 12.41
N ILE A 185 17.48 -3.08 12.65
CA ILE A 185 17.03 -3.97 11.56
C ILE A 185 16.14 -3.19 10.58
N PHE A 186 15.18 -2.41 11.11
CA PHE A 186 14.31 -1.59 10.26
C PHE A 186 15.08 -0.52 9.49
N THR A 187 16.04 0.16 10.12
CA THR A 187 16.71 1.33 9.53
C THR A 187 17.92 0.99 8.67
N ARG A 188 18.59 -0.16 8.91
CA ARG A 188 19.83 -0.54 8.20
C ARG A 188 19.62 -1.64 7.16
N ASN A 189 18.66 -2.54 7.39
CA ASN A 189 18.47 -3.72 6.54
C ASN A 189 17.18 -3.66 5.71
N ARG A 190 16.05 -3.26 6.31
CA ARG A 190 14.74 -3.33 5.65
C ARG A 190 14.33 -2.04 4.95
N TYR A 191 14.44 -0.90 5.63
CA TYR A 191 13.95 0.40 5.15
C TYR A 191 15.08 1.43 5.24
N ARG A 192 16.16 1.19 4.49
CA ARG A 192 17.32 2.07 4.49
C ARG A 192 16.96 3.47 3.98
N ARG A 193 17.63 4.48 4.53
CA ARG A 193 17.35 5.88 4.18
C ARG A 193 17.49 6.16 2.68
N GLU A 194 18.55 5.64 2.05
CA GLU A 194 18.80 5.82 0.62
C GLU A 194 17.69 5.20 -0.24
N ASP A 195 17.20 3.99 0.11
CA ASP A 195 16.12 3.31 -0.60
C ASP A 195 14.81 4.08 -0.46
N ASN A 196 14.46 4.50 0.77
CA ASN A 196 13.27 5.30 1.02
C ASN A 196 13.26 6.62 0.24
N LEU A 197 14.42 7.30 0.14
CA LEU A 197 14.52 8.53 -0.63
C LEU A 197 14.41 8.27 -2.15
N ALA A 198 14.99 7.18 -2.64
CA ALA A 198 14.90 6.82 -4.06
C ALA A 198 13.46 6.47 -4.45
N ILE A 199 12.79 5.64 -3.65
CA ILE A 199 11.38 5.26 -3.82
C ILE A 199 10.48 6.51 -3.81
N SER A 200 10.67 7.37 -2.83
CA SER A 200 9.89 8.61 -2.72
C SER A 200 10.03 9.49 -3.96
N ARG A 201 11.25 9.69 -4.45
CA ARG A 201 11.49 10.48 -5.67
C ARG A 201 10.82 9.86 -6.89
N SER A 202 10.99 8.56 -7.12
CA SER A 202 10.37 7.85 -8.24
C SER A 202 8.85 7.96 -8.20
N TYR A 203 8.25 7.82 -7.02
CA TYR A 203 6.80 7.93 -6.88
C TYR A 203 6.30 9.38 -7.10
N PHE A 204 7.04 10.39 -6.65
CA PHE A 204 6.75 11.80 -6.94
C PHE A 204 6.83 12.12 -8.44
N GLU A 205 7.81 11.56 -9.14
CA GLU A 205 7.92 11.71 -10.60
C GLU A 205 6.74 11.06 -11.31
N LEU A 206 6.31 9.88 -10.89
CA LEU A 206 5.10 9.24 -11.40
C LEU A 206 3.86 10.12 -11.18
N LEU A 207 3.67 10.67 -9.98
CA LEU A 207 2.53 11.56 -9.70
C LEU A 207 2.53 12.80 -10.62
N ARG A 208 3.72 13.34 -10.91
CA ARG A 208 3.87 14.46 -11.86
C ARG A 208 3.53 14.04 -13.27
N GLU A 209 4.04 12.89 -13.73
CA GLU A 209 3.73 12.33 -15.06
C GLU A 209 2.22 12.07 -15.22
N LYS A 210 1.59 11.57 -14.17
CA LYS A 210 0.15 11.31 -14.14
C LYS A 210 -0.71 12.56 -13.91
N GLY A 211 -0.11 13.73 -13.74
CA GLY A 211 -0.79 15.02 -13.73
C GLY A 211 -1.31 15.48 -12.36
N PHE A 212 -0.76 14.98 -11.24
CA PHE A 212 -1.22 15.36 -9.89
C PHE A 212 -0.48 16.53 -9.24
N PHE A 213 0.24 17.33 -10.02
CA PHE A 213 0.95 18.51 -9.53
C PHE A 213 0.59 19.80 -10.27
N ASN A 214 -0.60 19.88 -10.80
CA ASN A 214 -1.13 21.11 -11.35
C ASN A 214 -1.73 21.94 -10.19
N GLN A 215 -0.90 22.86 -9.64
CA GLN A 215 -1.20 23.63 -8.43
C GLN A 215 -1.54 25.09 -8.84
#